data_874d0efa4c260c5cc8796bc4cc98694b
#
_entry.id   874d0efa4c260c5cc8796bc4cc98694b
#
_cell.length_a   1.000
_cell.length_b   1.000
_cell.length_c   1.000
_cell.angle_alpha   90.00
_cell.angle_beta   90.00
_cell.angle_gamma   90.00
#
_symmetry.space_group_name_H-M   'P 1'
#
loop_
_entity.id
_entity.type
_entity.pdbx_description
1 polymer ?
#
loop_
_entity_poly.entity_id
_entity_poly.type
_entity_poly.pdbx_seq_one_letter_code
_entity_poly.pdbx_strand_id
1 'polypeptide(L)'
;MTQQLRVNSAVTGSAGQAFAALFRLLKIARPDRPIHPQGLGLTGTLDRTGNPAGASGIDWLDSPGTDQVVARFSRSLGLPQALPDILGLALRVSPSGDASVGPGSLGSGSDGSGAADVLFASTGWGLPGRFLLVPRLDVAGATMTTLMPYRGRRGPVLLGLRTRSLPAGSLASGEWVLGLHWATPGGAWRECGELRLHAGPNPGDIPLRFDPLANQPAGAEAYGWTRRLRKPSYRAARQPAPPAVVPHPGSPAKHGESTPGTGRKPMSTVSLLFNSSAADVWRVIADGWLYSGWVVGASRIRDVDAEWPGTGAQLHHSVGAWPLVINDSTRVTAVEPGRSLELVARGWPMGEAKVDIRLEDRGNQCRVTIAEDVIRGPGKLMPKFLRDPVISARNRETLRRLELMAIGGAGK
;
A
#
# COMPACT_ATOMS: atom_id res chain seq x y z
N MET A 1 -10.96 -13.24 -42.64
CA MET A 1 -10.00 -12.20 -42.31
C MET A 1 -10.42 -11.59 -40.96
N THR A 2 -9.86 -12.08 -39.88
CA THR A 2 -10.22 -11.67 -38.51
C THR A 2 -9.06 -10.84 -37.97
N GLN A 3 -9.23 -9.52 -37.96
CA GLN A 3 -8.26 -8.58 -37.40
C GLN A 3 -8.44 -8.55 -35.87
N GLN A 4 -7.54 -9.19 -35.13
CA GLN A 4 -7.44 -9.09 -33.68
C GLN A 4 -6.98 -7.69 -33.32
N LEU A 5 -7.85 -6.92 -32.70
CA LEU A 5 -7.52 -5.68 -32.00
C LEU A 5 -6.60 -6.01 -30.81
N ARG A 6 -5.30 -5.83 -31.00
CA ARG A 6 -4.31 -5.78 -29.90
C ARG A 6 -4.52 -4.47 -29.14
N VAL A 7 -5.36 -4.51 -28.11
CA VAL A 7 -5.45 -3.43 -27.14
C VAL A 7 -4.14 -3.40 -26.34
N ASN A 8 -3.51 -2.24 -26.29
CA ASN A 8 -2.26 -1.97 -25.58
C ASN A 8 -2.34 -2.35 -24.09
N SER A 9 -2.07 -3.62 -23.77
CA SER A 9 -2.00 -4.15 -22.42
C SER A 9 -0.80 -3.62 -21.59
N ALA A 10 0.17 -2.98 -22.27
CA ALA A 10 1.38 -2.45 -21.64
C ALA A 10 1.12 -1.19 -20.77
N VAL A 11 0.16 -0.34 -21.14
CA VAL A 11 -0.09 0.94 -20.44
C VAL A 11 -0.86 0.76 -19.14
N THR A 12 -1.80 -0.18 -19.08
CA THR A 12 -2.58 -0.46 -17.87
C THR A 12 -1.79 -1.24 -16.81
N GLY A 13 -0.85 -2.09 -17.22
CA GLY A 13 0.06 -2.81 -16.32
C GLY A 13 1.05 -1.88 -15.63
N SER A 14 1.56 -0.88 -16.33
CA SER A 14 2.55 0.07 -15.82
C SER A 14 1.97 1.04 -14.77
N ALA A 15 0.76 1.54 -14.96
CA ALA A 15 0.09 2.42 -14.02
C ALA A 15 -0.24 1.72 -12.68
N GLY A 16 -0.68 0.46 -12.73
CA GLY A 16 -0.97 -0.34 -11.54
C GLY A 16 0.26 -0.64 -10.69
N GLN A 17 1.41 -0.83 -11.33
CA GLN A 17 2.67 -1.14 -10.65
C GLN A 17 3.35 0.11 -10.06
N ALA A 18 3.28 1.25 -10.76
CA ALA A 18 3.68 2.56 -10.20
C ALA A 18 2.87 2.89 -8.97
N PHE A 19 1.60 2.57 -9.00
CA PHE A 19 0.68 2.79 -7.90
C PHE A 19 0.99 1.90 -6.68
N ALA A 20 1.29 0.62 -6.89
CA ALA A 20 1.68 -0.30 -5.81
C ALA A 20 3.02 0.09 -5.15
N ALA A 21 3.94 0.69 -5.89
CA ALA A 21 5.18 1.25 -5.33
C ALA A 21 4.90 2.54 -4.54
N LEU A 22 4.08 3.45 -5.06
CA LEU A 22 3.64 4.67 -4.36
C LEU A 22 2.88 4.35 -3.07
N PHE A 23 2.02 3.33 -3.10
CA PHE A 23 1.24 2.88 -1.95
C PHE A 23 2.14 2.37 -0.79
N ARG A 24 3.22 1.65 -1.10
CA ARG A 24 4.22 1.22 -0.09
C ARG A 24 4.97 2.39 0.51
N LEU A 25 5.25 3.40 -0.28
CA LEU A 25 5.98 4.59 0.16
C LEU A 25 5.15 5.46 1.11
N LEU A 26 3.85 5.60 0.87
CA LEU A 26 2.93 6.35 1.74
C LEU A 26 2.69 5.69 3.10
N LYS A 27 2.76 4.35 3.16
CA LYS A 27 2.66 3.60 4.42
C LYS A 27 3.79 3.93 5.40
N ILE A 28 4.96 4.31 4.91
CA ILE A 28 6.13 4.67 5.73
C ILE A 28 6.00 6.09 6.29
N ALA A 29 5.30 6.98 5.60
CA ALA A 29 5.20 8.39 5.98
C ALA A 29 4.10 8.71 7.02
N ARG A 30 3.19 7.76 7.32
CA ARG A 30 2.03 7.97 8.22
C ARG A 30 1.82 6.75 9.13
N PRO A 31 2.44 6.72 10.33
CA PRO A 31 2.41 5.55 11.22
C PRO A 31 1.02 5.25 11.80
N ASP A 32 0.18 6.25 12.09
CA ASP A 32 -1.10 6.04 12.80
C ASP A 32 -2.25 5.59 11.87
N ARG A 33 -2.32 6.13 10.65
CA ARG A 33 -3.20 5.68 9.57
C ARG A 33 -2.48 5.88 8.24
N PRO A 34 -1.62 4.95 7.84
CA PRO A 34 -0.78 5.09 6.65
C PRO A 34 -1.61 5.16 5.36
N ILE A 35 -2.83 4.64 5.40
CA ILE A 35 -3.78 4.58 4.29
C ILE A 35 -5.12 5.11 4.78
N HIS A 36 -5.87 5.79 3.91
CA HIS A 36 -7.19 6.34 4.22
C HIS A 36 -7.17 7.38 5.36
N PRO A 37 -6.37 8.45 5.24
CA PRO A 37 -6.19 9.42 6.33
C PRO A 37 -7.47 10.16 6.70
N GLN A 38 -8.37 10.35 5.75
CA GLN A 38 -9.68 10.99 5.93
C GLN A 38 -10.74 10.13 5.27
N GLY A 39 -11.91 10.05 5.89
CA GLY A 39 -13.05 9.30 5.37
C GLY A 39 -14.36 10.03 5.62
N LEU A 40 -15.37 9.59 4.91
CA LEU A 40 -16.77 9.97 5.10
C LEU A 40 -17.53 8.77 5.65
N GLY A 41 -18.11 8.92 6.85
CA GLY A 41 -19.02 7.96 7.43
C GLY A 41 -20.38 8.01 6.73
N LEU A 42 -20.88 6.85 6.36
CA LEU A 42 -22.17 6.65 5.72
C LEU A 42 -22.95 5.57 6.46
N THR A 43 -24.25 5.65 6.41
CA THR A 43 -25.17 4.61 6.92
C THR A 43 -26.17 4.26 5.83
N GLY A 44 -26.79 3.09 5.96
CA GLY A 44 -27.79 2.70 4.96
C GLY A 44 -28.22 1.25 5.07
N THR A 45 -28.74 0.72 3.99
CA THR A 45 -29.26 -0.66 3.89
C THR A 45 -28.68 -1.37 2.69
N LEU A 46 -28.52 -2.67 2.84
CA LEU A 46 -28.17 -3.58 1.76
C LEU A 46 -29.29 -4.60 1.59
N ASP A 47 -30.02 -4.50 0.50
CA ASP A 47 -31.06 -5.43 0.12
C ASP A 47 -30.46 -6.52 -0.78
N ARG A 48 -30.35 -7.74 -0.26
CA ARG A 48 -29.89 -8.91 -1.01
C ARG A 48 -31.07 -9.65 -1.63
N THR A 49 -30.99 -9.90 -2.92
CA THR A 49 -32.02 -10.65 -3.63
C THR A 49 -31.89 -12.16 -3.44
N GLY A 50 -30.75 -12.59 -2.90
CA GLY A 50 -30.39 -14.01 -2.81
C GLY A 50 -30.03 -14.61 -4.15
N ASN A 51 -29.74 -15.88 -4.12
CA ASN A 51 -29.37 -16.67 -5.30
C ASN A 51 -30.12 -18.01 -5.24
N PRO A 52 -31.29 -18.15 -5.91
CA PRO A 52 -32.16 -19.30 -5.77
C PRO A 52 -31.48 -20.67 -6.04
N ALA A 53 -30.42 -20.66 -6.84
CA ALA A 53 -29.64 -21.86 -7.14
C ALA A 53 -28.44 -22.07 -6.19
N GLY A 54 -28.30 -21.30 -5.13
CA GLY A 54 -27.12 -21.37 -4.23
C GLY A 54 -25.81 -21.24 -4.98
N ALA A 55 -25.77 -20.40 -6.01
CA ALA A 55 -24.75 -20.46 -7.03
C ALA A 55 -23.40 -19.92 -6.58
N SER A 56 -23.36 -19.03 -5.55
CA SER A 56 -22.10 -18.50 -5.03
C SER A 56 -21.43 -19.47 -4.06
N GLY A 57 -22.21 -20.23 -3.30
CA GLY A 57 -21.73 -21.09 -2.21
C GLY A 57 -21.33 -20.32 -0.95
N ILE A 58 -21.75 -19.05 -0.84
CA ILE A 58 -21.66 -18.20 0.35
C ILE A 58 -23.08 -17.96 0.85
N ASP A 59 -23.41 -18.42 2.05
CA ASP A 59 -24.78 -18.40 2.59
C ASP A 59 -25.35 -16.99 2.64
N TRP A 60 -24.55 -16.02 3.02
CA TRP A 60 -24.94 -14.62 3.07
C TRP A 60 -25.37 -14.06 1.70
N LEU A 61 -24.70 -14.45 0.61
CA LEU A 61 -25.05 -14.02 -0.75
C LEU A 61 -26.23 -14.79 -1.34
N ASP A 62 -26.34 -16.08 -0.97
CA ASP A 62 -27.32 -16.99 -1.56
C ASP A 62 -28.69 -16.86 -0.88
N SER A 63 -28.75 -16.24 0.32
CA SER A 63 -30.00 -16.00 1.06
C SER A 63 -30.47 -14.55 0.84
N PRO A 64 -31.74 -14.33 0.52
CA PRO A 64 -32.31 -12.98 0.46
C PRO A 64 -32.40 -12.38 1.88
N GLY A 65 -32.39 -11.04 1.93
CA GLY A 65 -32.53 -10.34 3.20
C GLY A 65 -32.08 -8.89 3.12
N THR A 66 -32.42 -8.13 4.13
CA THR A 66 -31.99 -6.74 4.30
C THR A 66 -31.03 -6.64 5.47
N ASP A 67 -29.87 -6.07 5.25
CA ASP A 67 -28.87 -5.80 6.27
C ASP A 67 -28.77 -4.29 6.54
N GLN A 68 -28.56 -3.93 7.81
CA GLN A 68 -28.15 -2.55 8.17
C GLN A 68 -26.67 -2.37 7.85
N VAL A 69 -26.29 -1.21 7.33
CA VAL A 69 -24.92 -0.94 6.90
C VAL A 69 -24.38 0.32 7.56
N VAL A 70 -23.18 0.17 8.14
CA VAL A 70 -22.32 1.30 8.47
C VAL A 70 -21.14 1.23 7.53
N ALA A 71 -20.89 2.31 6.81
CA ALA A 71 -19.85 2.36 5.80
C ALA A 71 -18.88 3.51 6.02
N ARG A 72 -17.64 3.33 5.54
CA ARG A 72 -16.63 4.37 5.48
C ARG A 72 -16.10 4.48 4.06
N PHE A 73 -16.41 5.58 3.41
CA PHE A 73 -15.81 5.94 2.12
C PHE A 73 -14.53 6.73 2.36
N SER A 74 -13.49 6.50 1.56
CA SER A 74 -12.22 7.19 1.71
C SER A 74 -11.38 7.16 0.43
N ARG A 75 -10.44 8.11 0.34
CA ARG A 75 -9.38 8.14 -0.70
C ARG A 75 -8.12 7.56 -0.07
N SER A 76 -7.56 6.51 -0.69
CA SER A 76 -6.49 5.69 -0.08
C SER A 76 -5.21 6.46 0.17
N LEU A 77 -4.80 7.33 -0.76
CA LEU A 77 -3.59 8.11 -0.67
C LEU A 77 -3.82 9.47 0.00
N GLY A 78 -5.08 9.92 0.03
CA GLY A 78 -5.44 11.26 0.53
C GLY A 78 -4.85 12.36 -0.34
N LEU A 79 -4.79 12.15 -1.65
CA LEU A 79 -4.39 13.16 -2.63
C LEU A 79 -5.44 14.27 -2.72
N PRO A 80 -5.07 15.50 -3.14
CA PRO A 80 -6.03 16.55 -3.44
C PRO A 80 -7.14 16.05 -4.38
N GLN A 81 -8.36 16.58 -4.23
CA GLN A 81 -9.55 16.12 -4.98
C GLN A 81 -9.37 16.19 -6.51
N ALA A 82 -8.56 17.13 -6.99
CA ALA A 82 -8.24 17.28 -8.41
C ALA A 82 -7.34 16.17 -8.98
N LEU A 83 -6.77 15.29 -8.16
CA LEU A 83 -5.91 14.20 -8.58
C LEU A 83 -6.62 12.85 -8.42
N PRO A 84 -6.42 11.90 -9.34
CA PRO A 84 -6.96 10.55 -9.19
C PRO A 84 -6.38 9.85 -7.95
N ASP A 85 -7.23 9.12 -7.23
CA ASP A 85 -6.83 8.32 -6.07
C ASP A 85 -7.55 6.96 -6.11
N ILE A 86 -7.05 5.98 -5.37
CA ILE A 86 -7.80 4.76 -5.15
C ILE A 86 -8.92 5.04 -4.15
N LEU A 87 -10.13 4.83 -4.61
CA LEU A 87 -11.31 4.96 -3.77
C LEU A 87 -11.47 3.66 -2.97
N GLY A 88 -11.73 3.79 -1.68
CA GLY A 88 -12.01 2.69 -0.77
C GLY A 88 -13.39 2.84 -0.14
N LEU A 89 -14.13 1.74 -0.06
CA LEU A 89 -15.39 1.65 0.66
C LEU A 89 -15.35 0.43 1.58
N ALA A 90 -15.39 0.70 2.88
CA ALA A 90 -15.45 -0.33 3.91
C ALA A 90 -16.89 -0.41 4.42
N LEU A 91 -17.45 -1.61 4.46
CA LEU A 91 -18.81 -1.88 4.94
C LEU A 91 -18.75 -2.76 6.17
N ARG A 92 -19.53 -2.42 7.19
CA ARG A 92 -19.99 -3.31 8.24
C ARG A 92 -21.45 -3.58 8.00
N VAL A 93 -21.80 -4.84 7.76
CA VAL A 93 -23.17 -5.29 7.52
C VAL A 93 -23.65 -6.10 8.70
N SER A 94 -24.88 -5.84 9.16
CA SER A 94 -25.52 -6.54 10.28
C SER A 94 -26.94 -6.91 9.88
N PRO A 95 -27.42 -8.14 10.16
CA PRO A 95 -28.79 -8.53 9.84
C PRO A 95 -29.83 -7.57 10.46
N SER A 96 -30.85 -7.20 9.71
CA SER A 96 -31.97 -6.40 10.23
C SER A 96 -32.73 -7.22 11.29
N GLY A 97 -32.72 -6.75 12.53
CA GLY A 97 -33.30 -7.43 13.69
C GLY A 97 -32.39 -7.38 14.91
N ASP A 98 -31.12 -7.08 14.74
CA ASP A 98 -30.22 -6.87 15.86
C ASP A 98 -30.24 -5.40 16.27
N ALA A 99 -31.10 -5.07 17.25
CA ALA A 99 -31.32 -3.71 17.74
C ALA A 99 -30.07 -3.10 18.43
N SER A 100 -28.95 -3.82 18.49
CA SER A 100 -27.71 -3.38 19.13
C SER A 100 -26.85 -2.44 18.28
N VAL A 101 -27.17 -2.23 17.01
CA VAL A 101 -26.40 -1.39 16.07
C VAL A 101 -27.14 -0.11 15.72
N GLY A 102 -27.39 0.74 16.72
CA GLY A 102 -27.80 2.13 16.50
C GLY A 102 -26.58 3.03 16.22
N PRO A 103 -26.76 4.22 15.62
CA PRO A 103 -25.68 5.16 15.35
C PRO A 103 -24.86 5.62 16.57
N GLY A 104 -25.29 5.28 17.78
CA GLY A 104 -24.59 5.54 19.05
C GLY A 104 -23.82 4.36 19.63
N SER A 105 -23.99 3.13 19.11
CA SER A 105 -23.34 1.91 19.61
C SER A 105 -22.07 1.57 18.83
N LEU A 106 -21.17 2.54 18.64
CA LEU A 106 -19.87 2.38 17.98
C LEU A 106 -18.81 1.79 18.92
N GLY A 107 -19.23 1.01 19.94
CA GLY A 107 -18.35 0.35 20.89
C GLY A 107 -17.61 -0.82 20.25
N SER A 108 -16.31 -0.89 20.48
CA SER A 108 -15.43 -2.01 20.19
C SER A 108 -15.88 -3.25 20.95
N GLY A 109 -16.62 -4.14 20.30
CA GLY A 109 -17.01 -5.42 20.87
C GLY A 109 -16.94 -6.50 19.79
N SER A 110 -16.08 -7.47 20.00
CA SER A 110 -16.07 -8.76 19.33
C SER A 110 -17.17 -9.65 19.92
N ASP A 111 -18.37 -9.12 20.07
CA ASP A 111 -19.46 -9.79 20.71
C ASP A 111 -20.39 -10.30 19.61
N GLY A 112 -20.38 -11.58 19.37
CA GLY A 112 -21.40 -12.46 18.79
C GLY A 112 -22.50 -11.95 17.85
N SER A 113 -22.43 -10.72 17.36
CA SER A 113 -23.53 -9.98 16.69
C SER A 113 -23.77 -10.37 15.23
N GLY A 114 -23.13 -11.38 14.68
CA GLY A 114 -23.32 -11.75 13.27
C GLY A 114 -22.89 -10.69 12.24
N ALA A 115 -22.29 -9.58 12.67
CA ALA A 115 -21.84 -8.51 11.79
C ALA A 115 -20.63 -8.94 10.94
N ALA A 116 -20.61 -8.54 9.67
CA ALA A 116 -19.52 -8.83 8.75
C ALA A 116 -18.89 -7.56 8.19
N ASP A 117 -17.57 -7.59 8.03
CA ASP A 117 -16.80 -6.49 7.44
C ASP A 117 -16.36 -6.85 6.01
N VAL A 118 -16.73 -6.03 5.04
CA VAL A 118 -16.36 -6.20 3.63
C VAL A 118 -15.67 -4.95 3.11
N LEU A 119 -14.49 -5.13 2.54
CA LEU A 119 -13.67 -4.02 2.02
C LEU A 119 -13.61 -4.04 0.50
N PHE A 120 -13.92 -2.92 -0.10
CA PHE A 120 -13.88 -2.69 -1.54
C PHE A 120 -12.86 -1.60 -1.87
N ALA A 121 -12.23 -1.74 -3.02
CA ALA A 121 -11.36 -0.72 -3.60
C ALA A 121 -11.71 -0.50 -5.07
N SER A 122 -11.47 0.70 -5.60
CA SER A 122 -11.70 0.99 -7.01
C SER A 122 -10.79 0.16 -7.91
N THR A 123 -11.41 -0.58 -8.83
CA THR A 123 -10.77 -1.54 -9.74
C THR A 123 -11.36 -1.43 -11.13
N GLY A 124 -10.78 -2.17 -12.10
CA GLY A 124 -11.49 -2.50 -13.31
C GLY A 124 -12.62 -3.52 -13.06
N TRP A 125 -13.55 -3.65 -14.02
CA TRP A 125 -14.66 -4.59 -13.92
C TRP A 125 -14.41 -5.89 -14.66
N GLY A 126 -13.76 -5.82 -15.81
CA GLY A 126 -13.38 -6.97 -16.62
C GLY A 126 -12.09 -7.67 -16.16
N LEU A 127 -11.70 -8.75 -16.85
CA LEU A 127 -10.44 -9.44 -16.65
C LEU A 127 -9.31 -8.75 -17.44
N PRO A 128 -8.12 -8.61 -16.88
CA PRO A 128 -7.69 -8.86 -15.49
C PRO A 128 -8.01 -7.72 -14.52
N GLY A 129 -8.68 -6.66 -14.98
CA GLY A 129 -8.88 -5.39 -14.28
C GLY A 129 -9.53 -5.51 -12.90
N ARG A 130 -10.41 -6.53 -12.68
CA ARG A 130 -11.06 -6.77 -11.38
C ARG A 130 -10.10 -7.07 -10.22
N PHE A 131 -8.85 -7.39 -10.53
CA PHE A 131 -7.78 -7.64 -9.57
C PHE A 131 -6.76 -6.51 -9.50
N LEU A 132 -6.99 -5.42 -10.25
CA LEU A 132 -6.06 -4.29 -10.35
C LEU A 132 -6.71 -3.03 -9.80
N LEU A 133 -6.00 -2.34 -8.92
CA LEU A 133 -6.40 -1.04 -8.42
C LEU A 133 -6.40 -0.02 -9.56
N VAL A 134 -7.49 0.73 -9.68
CA VAL A 134 -7.66 1.77 -10.69
C VAL A 134 -7.91 3.10 -10.01
N PRO A 135 -7.02 4.09 -10.15
CA PRO A 135 -7.23 5.43 -9.64
C PRO A 135 -8.47 6.08 -10.31
N ARG A 136 -9.27 6.79 -9.50
CA ARG A 136 -10.48 7.50 -9.94
C ARG A 136 -10.48 8.92 -9.38
N LEU A 137 -11.04 9.85 -10.11
CA LEU A 137 -11.26 11.22 -9.64
C LEU A 137 -12.45 11.27 -8.68
N ASP A 138 -13.52 10.56 -9.03
CA ASP A 138 -14.77 10.51 -8.31
C ASP A 138 -15.40 9.11 -8.30
N VAL A 139 -16.56 8.99 -7.71
CA VAL A 139 -17.33 7.73 -7.62
C VAL A 139 -18.32 7.55 -8.79
N ALA A 140 -18.43 8.51 -9.71
CA ALA A 140 -19.33 8.41 -10.86
C ALA A 140 -18.90 7.25 -11.77
N GLY A 141 -19.78 6.29 -11.98
CA GLY A 141 -19.48 5.07 -12.74
C GLY A 141 -18.34 4.22 -12.16
N ALA A 142 -17.92 4.48 -10.91
CA ALA A 142 -16.89 3.70 -10.26
C ALA A 142 -17.31 2.25 -10.09
N THR A 143 -16.38 1.36 -10.38
CA THR A 143 -16.46 -0.06 -10.07
C THR A 143 -15.46 -0.38 -8.98
N MET A 144 -15.90 -1.14 -7.99
CA MET A 144 -15.08 -1.52 -6.85
C MET A 144 -15.17 -3.03 -6.64
N THR A 145 -14.07 -3.66 -6.25
CA THR A 145 -14.07 -5.09 -5.93
C THR A 145 -13.34 -5.35 -4.61
N THR A 146 -13.53 -6.55 -4.08
CA THR A 146 -12.77 -7.00 -2.90
C THR A 146 -11.31 -7.33 -3.22
N LEU A 147 -10.87 -7.26 -4.49
CA LEU A 147 -9.54 -7.62 -5.00
C LEU A 147 -9.16 -9.07 -4.74
N MET A 148 -9.47 -9.60 -3.57
CA MET A 148 -9.16 -10.95 -3.13
C MET A 148 -10.45 -11.72 -2.96
N PRO A 149 -10.52 -12.95 -3.49
CA PRO A 149 -11.71 -13.76 -3.37
C PRO A 149 -11.90 -14.28 -1.93
N TYR A 150 -13.13 -14.42 -1.53
CA TYR A 150 -13.53 -15.26 -0.42
C TYR A 150 -13.60 -16.73 -0.89
N ARG A 151 -13.40 -17.65 0.03
CA ARG A 151 -13.65 -19.07 -0.17
C ARG A 151 -15.08 -19.38 0.22
N GLY A 152 -15.91 -19.68 -0.75
CA GLY A 152 -17.24 -20.27 -0.55
C GLY A 152 -17.20 -21.79 -0.70
N ARG A 153 -18.32 -22.47 -0.42
CA ARG A 153 -18.46 -23.93 -0.59
C ARG A 153 -18.22 -24.41 -2.02
N ARG A 154 -18.47 -23.57 -3.03
CA ARG A 154 -18.29 -23.85 -4.46
C ARG A 154 -16.97 -23.32 -5.04
N GLY A 155 -16.11 -22.75 -4.21
CA GLY A 155 -14.82 -22.21 -4.63
C GLY A 155 -14.67 -20.71 -4.41
N PRO A 156 -13.78 -20.06 -5.16
CA PRO A 156 -13.45 -18.65 -4.96
C PRO A 156 -14.55 -17.72 -5.48
N VAL A 157 -14.94 -16.73 -4.67
CA VAL A 157 -15.97 -15.74 -4.96
C VAL A 157 -15.42 -14.34 -4.73
N LEU A 158 -15.51 -13.49 -5.74
CA LEU A 158 -15.24 -12.05 -5.66
C LEU A 158 -16.56 -11.31 -5.46
N LEU A 159 -16.53 -10.24 -4.63
CA LEU A 159 -17.62 -9.29 -4.54
C LEU A 159 -17.25 -8.01 -5.30
N GLY A 160 -18.25 -7.39 -5.89
CA GLY A 160 -18.11 -6.14 -6.61
C GLY A 160 -19.28 -5.20 -6.36
N LEU A 161 -18.99 -3.92 -6.37
CA LEU A 161 -19.96 -2.83 -6.28
C LEU A 161 -19.84 -1.97 -7.54
N ARG A 162 -20.99 -1.57 -8.08
CA ARG A 162 -21.06 -0.65 -9.20
C ARG A 162 -22.03 0.47 -8.88
N THR A 163 -21.57 1.72 -8.96
CA THR A 163 -22.41 2.90 -8.77
C THR A 163 -23.53 2.91 -9.82
N ARG A 164 -24.76 3.03 -9.36
CA ARG A 164 -25.99 3.17 -10.16
C ARG A 164 -26.45 4.61 -10.22
N SER A 165 -26.58 5.23 -9.05
CA SER A 165 -26.97 6.63 -8.96
C SER A 165 -26.19 7.33 -7.86
N LEU A 166 -26.03 8.64 -8.03
CA LEU A 166 -25.33 9.54 -7.11
C LEU A 166 -26.23 10.71 -6.78
N PRO A 167 -26.11 11.27 -5.57
CA PRO A 167 -26.78 12.52 -5.24
C PRO A 167 -26.22 13.67 -6.07
N ALA A 168 -27.05 14.66 -6.36
CA ALA A 168 -26.61 15.89 -6.98
C ALA A 168 -25.65 16.65 -6.04
N GLY A 169 -24.42 16.89 -6.48
CA GLY A 169 -23.42 17.63 -5.72
C GLY A 169 -22.42 16.72 -5.02
N SER A 170 -22.64 16.31 -3.79
CA SER A 170 -21.69 15.50 -3.02
C SER A 170 -22.33 14.29 -2.36
N LEU A 171 -21.51 13.28 -2.01
CA LEU A 171 -21.97 12.11 -1.25
C LEU A 171 -22.56 12.48 0.13
N ALA A 172 -22.28 13.67 0.64
CA ALA A 172 -22.82 14.16 1.90
C ALA A 172 -24.25 14.72 1.78
N SER A 173 -24.75 14.95 0.56
CA SER A 173 -26.02 15.68 0.33
C SER A 173 -27.19 14.79 -0.10
N GLY A 174 -27.02 13.47 -0.21
CA GLY A 174 -28.09 12.58 -0.63
C GLY A 174 -27.73 11.12 -0.64
N GLU A 175 -28.48 10.32 -1.39
CA GLU A 175 -28.33 8.86 -1.41
C GLU A 175 -27.39 8.41 -2.55
N TRP A 176 -26.44 7.53 -2.20
CA TRP A 176 -25.58 6.82 -3.13
C TRP A 176 -26.08 5.37 -3.27
N VAL A 177 -26.50 5.01 -4.48
CA VAL A 177 -27.02 3.68 -4.78
C VAL A 177 -25.99 2.88 -5.57
N LEU A 178 -25.69 1.67 -5.10
CA LEU A 178 -24.75 0.75 -5.74
C LEU A 178 -25.39 -0.63 -5.91
N GLY A 179 -25.17 -1.25 -7.08
CA GLY A 179 -25.50 -2.66 -7.29
C GLY A 179 -24.43 -3.55 -6.67
N LEU A 180 -24.84 -4.51 -5.82
CA LEU A 180 -23.95 -5.58 -5.32
C LEU A 180 -23.92 -6.71 -6.33
N HIS A 181 -22.69 -7.15 -6.63
CA HIS A 181 -22.45 -8.26 -7.59
C HIS A 181 -21.48 -9.27 -6.99
N TRP A 182 -21.56 -10.49 -7.48
CA TRP A 182 -20.55 -11.51 -7.23
C TRP A 182 -20.09 -12.16 -8.52
N ALA A 183 -18.89 -12.72 -8.53
CA ALA A 183 -18.34 -13.49 -9.63
C ALA A 183 -17.31 -14.51 -9.13
N THR A 184 -17.15 -15.63 -9.85
CA THR A 184 -15.92 -16.40 -9.75
C THR A 184 -14.75 -15.60 -10.36
N PRO A 185 -13.49 -15.90 -10.06
CA PRO A 185 -12.34 -15.16 -10.58
C PRO A 185 -12.32 -14.93 -12.10
N GLY A 186 -12.75 -15.92 -12.88
CA GLY A 186 -12.83 -15.85 -14.34
C GLY A 186 -14.25 -15.70 -14.90
N GLY A 187 -15.28 -15.71 -14.04
CA GLY A 187 -16.68 -15.71 -14.45
C GLY A 187 -17.28 -14.33 -14.71
N ALA A 188 -18.49 -14.33 -15.27
CA ALA A 188 -19.28 -13.13 -15.42
C ALA A 188 -19.79 -12.62 -14.07
N TRP A 189 -19.95 -11.30 -13.92
CA TRP A 189 -20.58 -10.68 -12.77
C TRP A 189 -22.09 -11.00 -12.77
N ARG A 190 -22.59 -11.36 -11.60
CA ARG A 190 -24.01 -11.59 -11.34
C ARG A 190 -24.45 -10.65 -10.25
N GLU A 191 -25.51 -9.92 -10.51
CA GLU A 191 -26.11 -9.05 -9.52
C GLU A 191 -26.85 -9.87 -8.48
N CYS A 192 -26.72 -9.44 -7.20
CA CYS A 192 -27.32 -10.14 -6.06
C CYS A 192 -27.83 -9.21 -4.98
N GLY A 193 -27.86 -7.90 -5.23
CA GLY A 193 -28.43 -6.95 -4.27
C GLY A 193 -28.18 -5.50 -4.63
N GLU A 194 -28.76 -4.62 -3.83
CA GLU A 194 -28.63 -3.16 -3.94
C GLU A 194 -28.25 -2.57 -2.59
N LEU A 195 -27.19 -1.75 -2.60
CA LEU A 195 -26.70 -1.02 -1.44
C LEU A 195 -27.07 0.45 -1.57
N ARG A 196 -27.78 0.98 -0.57
CA ARG A 196 -28.16 2.39 -0.46
C ARG A 196 -27.44 3.01 0.72
N LEU A 197 -26.69 4.08 0.47
CA LEU A 197 -25.89 4.76 1.46
C LEU A 197 -26.22 6.26 1.50
N HIS A 198 -26.27 6.83 2.68
CA HIS A 198 -26.40 8.26 2.91
C HIS A 198 -25.51 8.72 4.05
N ALA A 199 -25.09 9.98 4.01
CA ALA A 199 -24.37 10.58 5.13
C ALA A 199 -25.37 10.94 6.25
N GLY A 200 -24.89 10.87 7.49
CA GLY A 200 -25.63 11.35 8.64
C GLY A 200 -25.75 12.89 8.63
N PRO A 201 -26.52 13.46 9.55
CA PRO A 201 -26.76 14.91 9.63
C PRO A 201 -25.48 15.72 9.87
N ASN A 202 -24.48 15.13 10.48
CA ASN A 202 -23.14 15.69 10.67
C ASN A 202 -22.11 14.84 9.91
N PRO A 203 -21.93 15.06 8.59
CA PRO A 203 -21.04 14.26 7.79
C PRO A 203 -19.59 14.45 8.23
N GLY A 204 -18.94 13.37 8.64
CA GLY A 204 -17.55 13.32 9.12
C GLY A 204 -16.96 11.94 9.03
N ASP A 205 -15.70 11.81 9.42
CA ASP A 205 -15.05 10.50 9.52
C ASP A 205 -15.57 9.73 10.74
N ILE A 206 -15.61 8.41 10.64
CA ILE A 206 -16.05 7.53 11.74
C ILE A 206 -14.85 6.80 12.35
N PRO A 207 -14.81 6.65 13.69
CA PRO A 207 -13.72 5.96 14.37
C PRO A 207 -13.75 4.44 14.20
N LEU A 208 -14.73 3.90 13.48
CA LEU A 208 -14.92 2.47 13.29
C LEU A 208 -13.71 1.82 12.60
N ARG A 209 -13.29 0.69 13.15
CA ARG A 209 -12.25 -0.16 12.57
C ARG A 209 -12.89 -1.40 11.96
N PHE A 210 -12.56 -1.68 10.71
CA PHE A 210 -13.04 -2.84 9.96
C PHE A 210 -11.99 -3.94 9.97
N ASP A 211 -12.40 -5.17 10.24
CA ASP A 211 -11.53 -6.36 10.22
C ASP A 211 -12.16 -7.50 9.40
N PRO A 212 -11.99 -7.51 8.07
CA PRO A 212 -12.58 -8.53 7.21
C PRO A 212 -11.94 -9.92 7.38
N LEU A 213 -10.94 -10.07 8.24
CA LEU A 213 -10.38 -11.38 8.59
C LEU A 213 -11.03 -11.97 9.83
N ALA A 214 -11.46 -11.13 10.76
CA ALA A 214 -12.19 -11.53 11.96
C ALA A 214 -13.70 -11.62 11.68
N ASN A 215 -14.25 -10.64 10.97
CA ASN A 215 -15.68 -10.51 10.73
C ASN A 215 -15.97 -10.85 9.25
N GLN A 216 -16.18 -12.11 8.96
CA GLN A 216 -16.46 -12.58 7.60
C GLN A 216 -17.96 -12.78 7.40
N PRO A 217 -18.50 -12.55 6.18
CA PRO A 217 -19.88 -12.88 5.88
C PRO A 217 -20.17 -14.38 6.11
N ALA A 218 -21.38 -14.70 6.53
CA ALA A 218 -21.78 -16.07 6.79
C ALA A 218 -21.55 -16.99 5.58
N GLY A 219 -20.87 -18.09 5.78
CA GLY A 219 -20.50 -19.03 4.72
C GLY A 219 -19.28 -18.59 3.88
N ALA A 220 -18.66 -17.45 4.18
CA ALA A 220 -17.44 -16.99 3.52
C ALA A 220 -16.21 -17.23 4.41
N GLU A 221 -15.11 -17.63 3.79
CA GLU A 221 -13.81 -17.77 4.47
C GLU A 221 -12.71 -17.04 3.71
N ALA A 222 -11.75 -16.49 4.45
CA ALA A 222 -10.53 -15.96 3.84
C ALA A 222 -9.54 -17.09 3.55
N TYR A 223 -8.96 -17.09 2.34
CA TYR A 223 -7.88 -18.04 2.02
C TYR A 223 -6.65 -17.85 2.92
N GLY A 224 -5.93 -18.93 3.19
CA GLY A 224 -4.73 -18.88 4.03
C GLY A 224 -3.66 -17.91 3.52
N TRP A 225 -3.49 -17.79 2.19
CA TRP A 225 -2.60 -16.81 1.59
C TRP A 225 -3.08 -15.36 1.77
N THR A 226 -4.39 -15.12 1.69
CA THR A 226 -5.00 -13.79 1.97
C THR A 226 -4.76 -13.37 3.41
N ARG A 227 -4.93 -14.30 4.36
CA ARG A 227 -4.63 -14.06 5.78
C ARG A 227 -3.16 -13.72 5.99
N ARG A 228 -2.23 -14.46 5.37
CA ARG A 228 -0.78 -14.18 5.48
C ARG A 228 -0.42 -12.81 4.91
N LEU A 229 -1.01 -12.42 3.78
CA LEU A 229 -0.75 -11.14 3.13
C LEU A 229 -1.28 -9.95 3.93
N ARG A 230 -2.46 -10.09 4.54
CA ARG A 230 -3.13 -9.01 5.30
C ARG A 230 -2.69 -8.92 6.76
N LYS A 231 -2.33 -10.04 7.41
CA LYS A 231 -2.00 -10.10 8.85
C LYS A 231 -0.95 -9.08 9.33
N PRO A 232 0.15 -8.79 8.62
CA PRO A 232 1.12 -7.78 9.03
C PRO A 232 0.53 -6.36 9.08
N SER A 233 -0.30 -6.02 8.09
CA SER A 233 -0.92 -4.68 8.00
C SER A 233 -1.94 -4.45 9.11
N TYR A 234 -2.73 -5.47 9.47
CA TYR A 234 -3.70 -5.39 10.56
C TYR A 234 -3.04 -5.39 11.94
N ARG A 235 -1.93 -6.12 12.13
CA ARG A 235 -1.14 -6.05 13.37
C ARG A 235 -0.58 -4.64 13.58
N ALA A 236 -0.01 -4.05 12.54
CA ALA A 236 0.52 -2.67 12.60
C ALA A 236 -0.58 -1.63 12.90
N ALA A 237 -1.82 -1.87 12.45
CA ALA A 237 -2.94 -0.97 12.71
C ALA A 237 -3.53 -1.12 14.14
N ARG A 238 -3.26 -2.24 14.83
CA ARG A 238 -3.74 -2.51 16.20
C ARG A 238 -2.77 -2.08 17.30
N GLN A 239 -1.50 -1.85 16.99
CA GLN A 239 -0.53 -1.36 17.97
C GLN A 239 -0.84 0.11 18.30
N PRO A 240 -1.01 0.49 19.57
CA PRO A 240 -1.07 1.89 19.96
C PRO A 240 0.24 2.57 19.52
N ALA A 241 0.13 3.82 19.08
CA ALA A 241 1.32 4.61 18.76
C ALA A 241 2.27 4.63 19.96
N PRO A 242 3.58 4.43 19.76
CA PRO A 242 4.53 4.60 20.86
C PRO A 242 4.35 6.01 21.43
N PRO A 243 4.41 6.21 22.76
CA PRO A 243 4.25 7.52 23.36
C PRO A 243 5.22 8.48 22.70
N ALA A 244 4.70 9.66 22.33
CA ALA A 244 5.51 10.72 21.76
C ALA A 244 6.66 11.01 22.74
N VAL A 245 7.90 10.83 22.29
CA VAL A 245 9.06 11.25 23.05
C VAL A 245 8.99 12.76 23.11
N VAL A 246 8.58 13.28 24.26
CA VAL A 246 8.62 14.72 24.55
C VAL A 246 10.09 15.14 24.50
N PRO A 247 10.49 16.07 23.62
CA PRO A 247 11.85 16.55 23.62
C PRO A 247 12.10 17.26 24.96
N HIS A 248 13.08 16.81 25.73
CA HIS A 248 13.54 17.59 26.87
C HIS A 248 14.07 18.94 26.39
N PRO A 249 13.62 20.07 26.97
CA PRO A 249 14.17 21.37 26.66
C PRO A 249 15.55 21.48 27.33
N GLY A 250 16.60 21.36 26.56
CA GLY A 250 17.95 21.54 27.09
C GLY A 250 19.05 20.85 26.30
N SER A 251 19.24 21.25 25.03
CA SER A 251 20.53 21.11 24.37
C SER A 251 20.71 22.22 23.35
N PRO A 252 21.80 22.98 23.41
CA PRO A 252 22.00 24.14 22.55
C PRO A 252 22.24 23.71 21.11
N ALA A 253 21.56 24.39 20.18
CA ALA A 253 21.81 24.31 18.77
C ALA A 253 23.25 24.73 18.48
N LYS A 254 24.11 23.83 18.06
CA LYS A 254 25.38 24.16 17.45
C LYS A 254 25.17 24.42 15.96
N HIS A 255 25.30 25.66 15.58
CA HIS A 255 25.55 26.08 14.20
C HIS A 255 26.79 25.35 13.69
N GLY A 256 26.64 24.51 12.68
CA GLY A 256 27.74 23.91 11.96
C GLY A 256 27.87 24.60 10.59
N GLU A 257 29.01 25.20 10.38
CA GLU A 257 29.45 25.91 9.20
C GLU A 257 29.23 25.14 7.92
N SER A 258 28.62 25.81 6.95
CA SER A 258 28.51 25.39 5.57
C SER A 258 29.79 25.68 4.80
N THR A 259 30.53 24.68 4.41
CA THR A 259 31.58 24.81 3.40
C THR A 259 30.95 24.79 2.00
N PRO A 260 31.22 25.74 1.11
CA PRO A 260 30.65 25.75 -0.25
C PRO A 260 31.46 24.82 -1.13
N GLY A 261 30.83 23.73 -1.56
CA GLY A 261 31.38 22.78 -2.52
C GLY A 261 30.41 22.53 -3.66
N THR A 262 30.73 23.07 -4.83
CA THR A 262 30.31 22.68 -6.18
C THR A 262 28.83 22.34 -6.43
N GLY A 263 28.22 23.09 -7.33
CA GLY A 263 26.81 23.10 -7.78
C GLY A 263 26.13 21.76 -8.11
N ARG A 264 25.96 20.90 -7.12
CA ARG A 264 25.11 19.72 -7.18
C ARG A 264 23.69 20.07 -6.75
N LYS A 265 22.69 19.74 -7.57
CA LYS A 265 21.27 19.89 -7.17
C LYS A 265 21.02 19.14 -5.85
N PRO A 266 20.25 19.71 -4.92
CA PRO A 266 20.01 19.08 -3.61
C PRO A 266 19.31 17.72 -3.79
N MET A 267 19.98 16.66 -3.31
CA MET A 267 19.47 15.29 -3.21
C MET A 267 18.79 15.08 -1.86
N SER A 268 17.80 14.19 -1.79
CA SER A 268 17.21 13.77 -0.51
C SER A 268 18.26 13.00 0.29
N THR A 269 18.70 13.54 1.43
CA THR A 269 19.82 13.01 2.21
C THR A 269 19.39 12.58 3.60
N VAL A 270 19.82 11.39 4.01
CA VAL A 270 19.62 10.82 5.35
C VAL A 270 20.95 10.32 5.88
N SER A 271 21.27 10.64 7.14
CA SER A 271 22.48 10.16 7.82
C SER A 271 22.12 9.52 9.15
N LEU A 272 22.75 8.39 9.48
CA LEU A 272 22.71 7.77 10.80
C LEU A 272 24.12 7.47 11.30
N LEU A 273 24.30 7.49 12.61
CA LEU A 273 25.53 7.06 13.28
C LEU A 273 25.33 5.61 13.72
N PHE A 274 26.10 4.70 13.16
CA PHE A 274 26.05 3.27 13.44
C PHE A 274 26.98 2.91 14.59
N ASN A 275 26.56 1.98 15.42
CA ASN A 275 27.40 1.36 16.47
C ASN A 275 28.19 0.17 15.90
N SER A 276 28.85 0.38 14.77
CA SER A 276 29.70 -0.59 14.08
C SER A 276 30.80 0.15 13.31
N SER A 277 31.92 -0.51 13.05
CA SER A 277 33.04 0.08 12.30
C SER A 277 32.68 0.29 10.83
N ALA A 278 33.37 1.22 10.16
CA ALA A 278 33.21 1.41 8.71
C ALA A 278 33.54 0.14 7.92
N ALA A 279 34.47 -0.67 8.39
CA ALA A 279 34.84 -1.93 7.78
C ALA A 279 33.70 -2.98 7.84
N ASP A 280 32.98 -3.05 8.99
CA ASP A 280 31.84 -3.97 9.13
C ASP A 280 30.67 -3.54 8.23
N VAL A 281 30.39 -2.24 8.15
CA VAL A 281 29.37 -1.70 7.24
C VAL A 281 29.74 -1.97 5.78
N TRP A 282 31.00 -1.70 5.42
CA TRP A 282 31.48 -1.94 4.06
C TRP A 282 31.37 -3.40 3.63
N ARG A 283 31.67 -4.33 4.53
CA ARG A 283 31.57 -5.78 4.26
C ARG A 283 30.14 -6.17 3.86
N VAL A 284 29.12 -5.60 4.51
CA VAL A 284 27.71 -5.84 4.14
C VAL A 284 27.38 -5.21 2.79
N ILE A 285 27.85 -4.00 2.52
CA ILE A 285 27.61 -3.31 1.24
C ILE A 285 28.31 -4.01 0.07
N ALA A 286 29.52 -4.49 0.31
CA ALA A 286 30.33 -5.17 -0.70
C ALA A 286 29.83 -6.58 -1.07
N ASP A 287 28.97 -7.16 -0.24
CA ASP A 287 28.29 -8.41 -0.58
C ASP A 287 26.94 -8.11 -1.26
N GLY A 288 26.92 -8.22 -2.59
CA GLY A 288 25.72 -7.95 -3.39
C GLY A 288 24.57 -8.92 -3.09
N TRP A 289 24.84 -10.13 -2.58
CA TRP A 289 23.80 -11.08 -2.20
C TRP A 289 23.02 -10.64 -0.96
N LEU A 290 23.62 -9.80 -0.11
CA LEU A 290 22.99 -9.20 1.07
C LEU A 290 22.13 -7.99 0.74
N TYR A 291 22.18 -7.46 -0.49
CA TYR A 291 21.51 -6.22 -0.89
C TYR A 291 20.01 -6.20 -0.57
N SER A 292 19.29 -7.31 -0.79
CA SER A 292 17.85 -7.37 -0.47
C SER A 292 17.54 -7.39 1.04
N GLY A 293 18.52 -7.67 1.88
CA GLY A 293 18.37 -7.66 3.33
C GLY A 293 18.27 -6.25 3.91
N TRP A 294 19.03 -5.29 3.33
CA TRP A 294 19.08 -3.93 3.84
C TRP A 294 18.40 -2.89 2.93
N VAL A 295 18.35 -3.10 1.61
CA VAL A 295 17.69 -2.15 0.70
C VAL A 295 16.17 -2.38 0.70
N VAL A 296 15.46 -1.40 1.21
CA VAL A 296 13.98 -1.43 1.26
C VAL A 296 13.41 -1.40 -0.16
N GLY A 297 12.67 -2.44 -0.51
CA GLY A 297 12.06 -2.62 -1.83
C GLY A 297 12.68 -3.73 -2.67
N ALA A 298 13.95 -4.06 -2.47
CA ALA A 298 14.53 -5.26 -3.05
C ALA A 298 13.99 -6.51 -2.31
N SER A 299 13.44 -7.47 -3.05
CA SER A 299 12.81 -8.67 -2.45
C SER A 299 13.58 -9.96 -2.68
N ARG A 300 14.36 -10.03 -3.75
CA ARG A 300 15.16 -11.21 -4.13
C ARG A 300 16.32 -10.77 -5.00
N ILE A 301 17.50 -11.30 -4.71
CA ILE A 301 18.66 -11.20 -5.61
C ILE A 301 18.61 -12.39 -6.56
N ARG A 302 18.80 -12.14 -7.84
CA ARG A 302 18.77 -13.13 -8.91
C ARG A 302 20.17 -13.45 -9.39
N ASP A 303 21.01 -12.39 -9.45
CA ASP A 303 22.37 -12.48 -9.93
C ASP A 303 23.19 -11.29 -9.44
N VAL A 304 24.50 -11.47 -9.28
CA VAL A 304 25.46 -10.46 -8.87
C VAL A 304 26.72 -10.66 -9.70
N ASP A 305 27.16 -9.63 -10.42
CA ASP A 305 28.41 -9.67 -11.18
C ASP A 305 29.59 -9.98 -10.25
N ALA A 306 30.51 -10.79 -10.72
CA ALA A 306 31.69 -11.21 -9.92
C ALA A 306 32.55 -10.02 -9.46
N GLU A 307 32.54 -8.94 -10.25
CA GLU A 307 33.27 -7.69 -9.98
C GLU A 307 32.56 -6.76 -8.98
N TRP A 308 31.39 -7.14 -8.45
CA TRP A 308 30.66 -6.32 -7.46
C TRP A 308 31.51 -6.12 -6.18
N PRO A 309 31.60 -4.88 -5.65
CA PRO A 309 30.98 -3.61 -6.04
C PRO A 309 31.84 -2.73 -6.98
N GLY A 310 32.62 -3.31 -7.86
CA GLY A 310 33.46 -2.59 -8.82
C GLY A 310 32.66 -1.67 -9.77
N THR A 311 33.28 -0.62 -10.27
CA THR A 311 32.64 0.32 -11.21
C THR A 311 32.22 -0.41 -12.49
N GLY A 312 30.96 -0.26 -12.86
CA GLY A 312 30.33 -0.93 -14.00
C GLY A 312 29.59 -2.22 -13.64
N ALA A 313 29.92 -2.86 -12.54
CA ALA A 313 29.27 -4.08 -12.08
C ALA A 313 27.79 -3.88 -11.82
N GLN A 314 27.00 -4.91 -12.06
CA GLN A 314 25.56 -4.91 -11.91
C GLN A 314 25.10 -5.96 -10.91
N LEU A 315 23.99 -5.65 -10.29
CA LEU A 315 23.26 -6.54 -9.42
C LEU A 315 21.82 -6.65 -9.94
N HIS A 316 21.40 -7.87 -10.22
CA HIS A 316 20.06 -8.17 -10.71
C HIS A 316 19.16 -8.59 -9.56
N HIS A 317 18.13 -7.79 -9.30
CA HIS A 317 17.22 -8.06 -8.21
C HIS A 317 15.76 -8.00 -8.66
N SER A 318 14.89 -8.47 -7.80
CA SER A 318 13.45 -8.34 -7.98
C SER A 318 12.92 -7.34 -6.98
N VAL A 319 12.03 -6.45 -7.44
CA VAL A 319 11.35 -5.46 -6.62
C VAL A 319 9.89 -5.84 -6.55
N GLY A 320 9.34 -5.85 -5.37
CA GLY A 320 7.92 -6.14 -5.20
C GLY A 320 7.63 -7.34 -4.31
N ALA A 321 6.33 -7.65 -4.17
CA ALA A 321 5.82 -8.84 -3.50
C ALA A 321 5.15 -9.75 -4.53
N TRP A 322 5.44 -11.05 -4.43
CA TRP A 322 4.80 -12.05 -5.30
C TRP A 322 3.26 -11.96 -5.20
N PRO A 323 2.48 -12.04 -6.32
CA PRO A 323 2.92 -12.33 -7.70
C PRO A 323 3.37 -11.10 -8.51
N LEU A 324 3.37 -9.88 -7.94
CA LEU A 324 3.70 -8.64 -8.63
C LEU A 324 5.20 -8.29 -8.43
N VAL A 325 6.06 -9.21 -8.85
CA VAL A 325 7.51 -9.03 -8.77
C VAL A 325 8.03 -8.49 -10.10
N ILE A 326 8.76 -7.38 -10.06
CA ILE A 326 9.40 -6.77 -11.23
C ILE A 326 10.87 -7.10 -11.16
N ASN A 327 11.41 -7.57 -12.27
CA ASN A 327 12.84 -7.78 -12.42
C ASN A 327 13.51 -6.45 -12.77
N ASP A 328 14.48 -6.09 -11.97
CA ASP A 328 15.21 -4.82 -12.11
C ASP A 328 16.71 -5.03 -11.88
N SER A 329 17.50 -3.98 -12.08
CA SER A 329 18.95 -4.01 -11.87
C SER A 329 19.44 -2.73 -11.22
N THR A 330 20.54 -2.84 -10.49
CA THR A 330 21.30 -1.73 -9.92
C THR A 330 22.73 -1.82 -10.43
N ARG A 331 23.26 -0.71 -10.93
CA ARG A 331 24.63 -0.63 -11.48
C ARG A 331 25.48 0.30 -10.64
N VAL A 332 26.72 -0.09 -10.38
CA VAL A 332 27.74 0.75 -9.77
C VAL A 332 28.26 1.77 -10.79
N THR A 333 28.24 3.05 -10.45
CA THR A 333 28.79 4.13 -11.29
C THR A 333 30.13 4.64 -10.80
N ALA A 334 30.38 4.58 -9.49
CA ALA A 334 31.65 4.90 -8.88
C ALA A 334 31.77 4.19 -7.54
N VAL A 335 32.98 3.81 -7.13
CA VAL A 335 33.26 3.19 -5.85
C VAL A 335 34.61 3.65 -5.32
N GLU A 336 34.64 3.95 -4.01
CA GLU A 336 35.85 4.11 -3.21
C GLU A 336 35.76 3.13 -2.06
N PRO A 337 36.47 1.97 -2.12
CA PRO A 337 36.33 0.90 -1.14
C PRO A 337 36.46 1.40 0.31
N GLY A 338 35.50 1.00 1.15
CA GLY A 338 35.44 1.42 2.56
C GLY A 338 34.94 2.84 2.80
N ARG A 339 34.71 3.66 1.76
CA ARG A 339 34.34 5.08 1.90
C ARG A 339 33.09 5.49 1.17
N SER A 340 32.93 5.10 -0.10
CA SER A 340 31.76 5.51 -0.87
C SER A 340 31.36 4.51 -1.95
N LEU A 341 30.06 4.49 -2.27
CA LEU A 341 29.48 3.71 -3.35
C LEU A 341 28.39 4.53 -4.02
N GLU A 342 28.58 4.84 -5.31
CA GLU A 342 27.56 5.47 -6.16
C GLU A 342 26.86 4.43 -7.02
N LEU A 343 25.55 4.43 -7.00
CA LEU A 343 24.70 3.50 -7.72
C LEU A 343 23.69 4.23 -8.62
N VAL A 344 23.35 3.60 -9.74
CA VAL A 344 22.13 3.89 -10.47
C VAL A 344 21.20 2.71 -10.33
N ALA A 345 20.17 2.90 -9.51
CA ALA A 345 19.13 1.92 -9.28
C ALA A 345 17.98 2.18 -10.27
N ARG A 346 17.58 1.13 -11.00
CA ARG A 346 16.33 1.15 -11.76
C ARG A 346 15.18 0.86 -10.81
N GLY A 347 14.05 1.52 -11.04
CA GLY A 347 12.83 1.35 -10.28
C GLY A 347 11.64 1.43 -11.25
N TRP A 348 11.57 0.46 -12.19
CA TRP A 348 10.48 0.46 -13.17
C TRP A 348 9.12 0.30 -12.46
N PRO A 349 8.07 1.08 -12.83
CA PRO A 349 7.97 2.05 -13.93
C PRO A 349 8.34 3.49 -13.54
N MET A 350 8.82 3.76 -12.33
CA MET A 350 9.08 5.11 -11.82
C MET A 350 10.32 5.74 -12.45
N GLY A 351 11.22 4.91 -13.00
CA GLY A 351 12.42 5.37 -13.71
C GLY A 351 13.72 4.94 -13.05
N GLU A 352 14.72 5.83 -13.05
CA GLU A 352 16.06 5.58 -12.50
C GLU A 352 16.36 6.59 -11.39
N ALA A 353 16.97 6.12 -10.31
CA ALA A 353 17.47 6.95 -9.22
C ALA A 353 18.97 6.81 -9.08
N LYS A 354 19.65 7.94 -8.87
CA LYS A 354 21.05 7.97 -8.43
C LYS A 354 21.07 7.89 -6.91
N VAL A 355 21.86 6.98 -6.38
CA VAL A 355 22.06 6.76 -4.94
C VAL A 355 23.54 6.92 -4.64
N ASP A 356 23.89 7.77 -3.68
CA ASP A 356 25.25 8.01 -3.19
C ASP A 356 25.29 7.58 -1.72
N ILE A 357 26.10 6.58 -1.41
CA ILE A 357 26.31 6.07 -0.05
C ILE A 357 27.70 6.46 0.39
N ARG A 358 27.83 7.11 1.56
CA ARG A 358 29.11 7.54 2.13
C ARG A 358 29.27 7.03 3.54
N LEU A 359 30.47 6.59 3.84
CA LEU A 359 30.91 6.12 5.15
C LEU A 359 31.98 7.07 5.69
N GLU A 360 31.72 7.62 6.86
CA GLU A 360 32.71 8.40 7.62
C GLU A 360 33.10 7.58 8.84
N ASP A 361 34.35 7.08 8.83
CA ASP A 361 34.91 6.32 9.94
C ASP A 361 35.07 7.19 11.18
N ARG A 362 34.64 6.67 12.33
CA ARG A 362 34.75 7.27 13.66
C ARG A 362 35.26 6.27 14.68
N GLY A 363 36.16 5.37 14.26
CA GLY A 363 36.71 4.31 15.07
C GLY A 363 35.72 3.16 15.28
N ASN A 364 35.16 3.01 16.47
CA ASN A 364 34.18 1.95 16.76
C ASN A 364 32.78 2.27 16.23
N GLN A 365 32.58 3.45 15.65
CA GLN A 365 31.33 3.91 15.04
C GLN A 365 31.58 4.34 13.60
N CYS A 366 30.53 4.34 12.81
CA CYS A 366 30.54 4.84 11.43
C CYS A 366 29.35 5.72 11.17
N ARG A 367 29.55 6.93 10.63
CA ARG A 367 28.46 7.71 10.10
C ARG A 367 28.19 7.30 8.67
N VAL A 368 27.00 6.76 8.43
CA VAL A 368 26.56 6.36 7.10
C VAL A 368 25.54 7.35 6.58
N THR A 369 25.77 7.88 5.38
CA THR A 369 24.91 8.85 4.70
C THR A 369 24.45 8.26 3.37
N ILE A 370 23.13 8.29 3.12
CA ILE A 370 22.54 7.98 1.82
C ILE A 370 21.93 9.26 1.25
N ALA A 371 22.36 9.64 0.05
CA ALA A 371 21.76 10.71 -0.74
C ALA A 371 21.14 10.11 -2.02
N GLU A 372 19.91 10.48 -2.33
CA GLU A 372 19.18 9.94 -3.46
C GLU A 372 18.41 10.99 -4.22
N ASP A 373 18.42 10.91 -5.56
CA ASP A 373 17.55 11.68 -6.44
C ASP A 373 17.11 10.86 -7.65
N VAL A 374 15.88 11.12 -8.11
CA VAL A 374 15.35 10.52 -9.33
C VAL A 374 15.92 11.25 -10.53
N ILE A 375 16.64 10.53 -11.40
CA ILE A 375 17.33 11.10 -12.56
C ILE A 375 16.56 10.91 -13.86
N ARG A 376 15.74 9.85 -13.98
CA ARG A 376 14.95 9.53 -15.18
C ARG A 376 13.59 8.96 -14.82
N GLY A 377 12.61 9.10 -15.72
CA GLY A 377 11.30 8.47 -15.68
C GLY A 377 10.19 9.31 -15.02
N PRO A 378 8.98 8.77 -14.92
CA PRO A 378 7.80 9.47 -14.39
C PRO A 378 7.99 10.01 -12.95
N GLY A 379 8.81 9.36 -12.14
CA GLY A 379 9.13 9.84 -10.80
C GLY A 379 9.78 11.23 -10.77
N LYS A 380 10.41 11.67 -11.87
CA LYS A 380 10.98 13.02 -11.99
C LYS A 380 9.91 14.11 -12.11
N LEU A 381 8.71 13.76 -12.61
CA LEU A 381 7.58 14.68 -12.75
C LEU A 381 6.91 14.95 -11.39
N MET A 382 7.15 14.11 -10.40
CA MET A 382 6.62 14.30 -9.05
C MET A 382 7.35 15.48 -8.37
N PRO A 383 6.63 16.47 -7.82
CA PRO A 383 7.24 17.58 -7.08
C PRO A 383 8.11 17.09 -5.92
N LYS A 384 9.26 17.71 -5.72
CA LYS A 384 10.25 17.30 -4.68
C LYS A 384 9.64 17.26 -3.26
N PHE A 385 8.79 18.22 -2.91
CA PHE A 385 8.18 18.28 -1.59
C PHE A 385 7.26 17.08 -1.27
N LEU A 386 6.74 16.38 -2.29
CA LEU A 386 5.98 15.14 -2.14
C LEU A 386 6.88 13.90 -2.16
N ARG A 387 7.94 13.93 -2.97
CA ARG A 387 8.84 12.82 -3.21
C ARG A 387 9.90 12.65 -2.11
N ASP A 388 10.53 13.75 -1.70
CA ASP A 388 11.68 13.71 -0.80
C ASP A 388 11.37 13.17 0.61
N PRO A 389 10.21 13.45 1.25
CA PRO A 389 9.84 12.82 2.52
C PRO A 389 9.75 11.30 2.44
N VAL A 390 9.25 10.81 1.32
CA VAL A 390 9.08 9.38 1.05
C VAL A 390 10.42 8.68 0.87
N ILE A 391 11.30 9.28 0.05
CA ILE A 391 12.68 8.80 -0.15
C ILE A 391 13.42 8.80 1.19
N SER A 392 13.31 9.88 1.97
CA SER A 392 13.96 10.00 3.28
C SER A 392 13.49 8.95 4.29
N ALA A 393 12.18 8.67 4.36
CA ALA A 393 11.63 7.65 5.23
C ALA A 393 12.14 6.24 4.85
N ARG A 394 12.15 5.92 3.55
CA ARG A 394 12.68 4.67 3.02
C ARG A 394 14.18 4.52 3.32
N ASN A 395 14.97 5.56 3.06
CA ASN A 395 16.41 5.54 3.27
C ASN A 395 16.77 5.44 4.77
N ARG A 396 15.96 6.01 5.66
CA ARG A 396 16.13 5.82 7.10
C ARG A 396 15.95 4.36 7.51
N GLU A 397 14.95 3.68 6.98
CA GLU A 397 14.74 2.25 7.24
C GLU A 397 15.84 1.39 6.60
N THR A 398 16.28 1.73 5.40
CA THR A 398 17.42 1.10 4.73
C THR A 398 18.68 1.18 5.60
N LEU A 399 18.99 2.35 6.16
CA LEU A 399 20.14 2.53 7.06
C LEU A 399 20.00 1.71 8.35
N ARG A 400 18.82 1.65 8.95
CA ARG A 400 18.58 0.82 10.15
C ARG A 400 18.83 -0.67 9.92
N ARG A 401 18.37 -1.18 8.78
CA ARG A 401 18.60 -2.58 8.41
C ARG A 401 20.07 -2.86 8.15
N LEU A 402 20.74 -1.94 7.46
CA LEU A 402 22.18 -2.04 7.21
C LEU A 402 22.98 -2.07 8.52
N GLU A 403 22.63 -1.22 9.49
CA GLU A 403 23.24 -1.21 10.83
C GLU A 403 23.06 -2.56 11.53
N LEU A 404 21.83 -3.11 11.56
CA LEU A 404 21.55 -4.40 12.20
C LEU A 404 22.35 -5.54 11.57
N MET A 405 22.54 -5.53 10.25
CA MET A 405 23.33 -6.55 9.56
C MET A 405 24.84 -6.38 9.84
N ALA A 406 25.32 -5.15 9.89
CA ALA A 406 26.72 -4.87 10.23
C ALA A 406 27.06 -5.32 11.66
N ILE A 407 26.19 -5.01 12.63
CA ILE A 407 26.32 -5.46 14.03
C ILE A 407 26.20 -6.98 14.14
N GLY A 408 25.24 -7.58 13.43
CA GLY A 408 25.00 -9.03 13.43
C GLY A 408 26.09 -9.86 12.75
N GLY A 409 27.10 -9.23 12.16
CA GLY A 409 28.21 -9.91 11.49
C GLY A 409 27.81 -10.56 10.16
N ALA A 410 26.76 -10.11 9.51
CA ALA A 410 26.42 -10.55 8.17
C ALA A 410 27.57 -10.25 7.19
N GLY A 411 27.91 -11.21 6.32
CA GLY A 411 29.06 -11.13 5.42
C GLY A 411 30.38 -11.61 6.02
N LYS A 412 30.35 -12.26 7.19
CA LYS A 412 31.51 -12.98 7.78
C LYS A 412 31.61 -14.39 7.25
#